data_269b0a5d57612af973d0f1ada9e9c13b
#
_entry.id   269b0a5d57612af973d0f1ada9e9c13b
#
_cell.length_a   1.000
_cell.length_b   1.000
_cell.length_c   1.000
_cell.angle_alpha   90.00
_cell.angle_beta   90.00
_cell.angle_gamma   90.00
#
_symmetry.space_group_name_H-M   'P 1'
#
loop_
_entity.id
_entity.type
_entity.pdbx_description
1 polymer ?
#
loop_
_entity_poly.entity_id
_entity_poly.type
_entity_poly.pdbx_seq_one_letter_code
_entity_poly.pdbx_strand_id
1 'polypeptide(L)'
;MSYLGQAPGQGQAEYFLFTASGSETSVTSADDGRVVSYTVGQVSVYLNGVKLVEGSGKDFQATNGSTITGLSALAANDVIEVVALSAFAPADAVSSANGGTFAGNVTHSGTVTNSSTTTTTGDATHNGNIIMATNKKVQQKGAFMQHSTNQALVLGG
;
A
#
# COMPACT_ATOMS: atom_id res chain seq x y z
N MET A 1 1.53 -13.59 -16.29
CA MET A 1 0.90 -12.26 -16.11
C MET A 1 1.85 -11.40 -15.30
N SER A 2 2.22 -10.24 -15.83
CA SER A 2 3.05 -9.29 -15.09
C SER A 2 2.14 -8.55 -14.11
N TYR A 3 2.44 -8.61 -12.84
CA TYR A 3 1.71 -7.90 -11.79
C TYR A 3 2.12 -6.42 -11.85
N LEU A 4 1.17 -5.53 -12.07
CA LEU A 4 1.38 -4.08 -11.99
C LEU A 4 1.31 -3.66 -10.52
N GLY A 5 2.46 -3.56 -9.90
CA GLY A 5 2.62 -3.18 -8.50
C GLY A 5 3.67 -4.03 -7.82
N GLN A 6 4.06 -3.64 -6.62
CA GLN A 6 4.85 -4.51 -5.75
C GLN A 6 4.04 -5.80 -5.53
N ALA A 7 4.67 -6.97 -5.72
CA ALA A 7 4.02 -8.23 -5.40
C ALA A 7 3.35 -8.10 -4.02
N PRO A 8 2.10 -8.56 -3.85
CA PRO A 8 1.45 -8.50 -2.55
C PRO A 8 2.43 -9.11 -1.56
N GLY A 9 3.00 -8.29 -0.69
CA GLY A 9 3.83 -8.76 0.39
C GLY A 9 2.96 -9.74 1.16
N GLN A 10 3.26 -11.01 1.12
CA GLN A 10 2.70 -11.95 2.07
C GLN A 10 3.00 -11.34 3.41
N GLY A 11 1.98 -11.23 4.30
CA GLY A 11 2.17 -10.65 5.62
C GLY A 11 3.45 -11.21 6.21
N GLN A 12 4.50 -10.41 6.24
CA GLN A 12 5.80 -10.84 6.74
C GLN A 12 5.69 -10.86 8.25
N ALA A 13 5.95 -12.02 8.84
CA ALA A 13 6.21 -12.08 10.26
C ALA A 13 7.63 -11.56 10.50
N GLU A 14 7.77 -10.57 11.35
CA GLU A 14 9.05 -10.08 11.82
C GLU A 14 9.30 -10.63 13.22
N TYR A 15 10.50 -11.15 13.43
CA TYR A 15 10.87 -11.81 14.67
C TYR A 15 11.90 -10.96 15.40
N PHE A 16 11.66 -10.69 16.68
CA PHE A 16 12.59 -10.00 17.56
C PHE A 16 12.88 -10.93 18.75
N LEU A 17 14.13 -11.27 18.93
CA LEU A 17 14.58 -12.03 20.10
C LEU A 17 15.25 -11.09 21.09
N PHE A 18 14.91 -11.22 22.36
CA PHE A 18 15.50 -10.49 23.45
C PHE A 18 15.85 -11.46 24.58
N THR A 19 17.10 -11.45 25.02
CA THR A 19 17.59 -12.24 26.16
C THR A 19 17.72 -11.32 27.38
N ALA A 20 16.99 -11.65 28.42
CA ALA A 20 16.96 -10.84 29.64
C ALA A 20 18.25 -10.93 30.43
N SER A 21 18.67 -9.80 30.97
CA SER A 21 19.78 -9.72 31.94
C SER A 21 19.31 -9.95 33.39
N GLY A 22 18.01 -9.78 33.61
CA GLY A 22 17.28 -9.95 34.87
C GLY A 22 16.60 -8.68 35.35
N SER A 23 15.36 -8.81 35.82
CA SER A 23 14.51 -7.74 36.34
C SER A 23 13.84 -6.83 35.28
N GLU A 24 14.01 -7.06 34.00
CA GLU A 24 13.30 -6.30 32.96
C GLU A 24 11.81 -6.61 32.99
N THR A 25 11.00 -5.55 32.80
CA THR A 25 9.53 -5.62 32.70
C THR A 25 9.02 -5.10 31.38
N SER A 26 9.94 -4.75 30.48
CA SER A 26 9.62 -4.25 29.13
C SER A 26 10.72 -4.61 28.14
N VAL A 27 10.33 -4.71 26.86
CA VAL A 27 11.25 -4.97 25.75
C VAL A 27 11.03 -3.90 24.68
N THR A 28 12.11 -3.20 24.31
CA THR A 28 12.11 -2.13 23.29
C THR A 28 12.98 -2.46 22.09
N SER A 29 13.96 -3.34 22.27
CA SER A 29 14.90 -3.74 21.22
C SER A 29 15.23 -5.22 21.34
N ALA A 30 15.59 -5.81 20.22
CA ALA A 30 16.09 -7.17 20.14
C ALA A 30 17.61 -7.20 20.41
N ASP A 31 18.16 -8.40 20.63
CA ASP A 31 19.60 -8.65 20.86
C ASP A 31 20.47 -8.24 19.65
N ASP A 32 19.90 -8.24 18.45
CA ASP A 32 20.56 -7.81 17.21
C ASP A 32 20.57 -6.26 17.03
N GLY A 33 20.04 -5.51 17.98
CA GLY A 33 19.98 -4.06 17.99
C GLY A 33 18.79 -3.47 17.24
N ARG A 34 17.93 -4.28 16.62
CA ARG A 34 16.69 -3.80 15.99
C ARG A 34 15.69 -3.34 17.05
N VAL A 35 15.09 -2.18 16.83
CA VAL A 35 13.98 -1.70 17.65
C VAL A 35 12.74 -2.53 17.35
N VAL A 36 12.03 -2.97 18.40
CA VAL A 36 10.76 -3.68 18.25
C VAL A 36 9.76 -2.77 17.54
N SER A 37 9.12 -3.29 16.50
CA SER A 37 8.10 -2.58 15.73
C SER A 37 6.96 -3.54 15.38
N TYR A 38 5.72 -3.13 15.64
CA TYR A 38 4.55 -3.96 15.35
C TYR A 38 3.30 -3.11 15.11
N THR A 39 2.30 -3.68 14.45
CA THR A 39 0.96 -3.10 14.41
C THR A 39 0.20 -3.53 15.67
N VAL A 40 -0.38 -2.58 16.39
CA VAL A 40 -1.18 -2.86 17.60
C VAL A 40 -2.27 -3.87 17.28
N GLY A 41 -2.36 -4.92 18.11
CA GLY A 41 -3.28 -6.03 17.91
C GLY A 41 -2.77 -7.12 16.94
N GLN A 42 -1.59 -6.95 16.35
CA GLN A 42 -0.99 -7.93 15.42
C GLN A 42 0.39 -8.40 15.89
N VAL A 43 0.51 -8.68 17.17
CA VAL A 43 1.74 -9.15 17.78
C VAL A 43 1.47 -10.36 18.67
N SER A 44 2.39 -11.30 18.69
CA SER A 44 2.40 -12.41 19.65
C SER A 44 3.73 -12.40 20.39
N VAL A 45 3.68 -12.60 21.70
CA VAL A 45 4.87 -12.60 22.56
C VAL A 45 4.99 -13.95 23.25
N TYR A 46 6.20 -14.47 23.30
CA TYR A 46 6.51 -15.74 23.93
C TYR A 46 7.63 -15.54 24.94
N LEU A 47 7.49 -16.15 26.11
CA LEU A 47 8.55 -16.24 27.13
C LEU A 47 9.02 -17.70 27.18
N ASN A 48 10.30 -17.93 26.87
CA ASN A 48 10.89 -19.28 26.85
C ASN A 48 10.06 -20.28 26.02
N GLY A 49 9.48 -19.81 24.88
CA GLY A 49 8.61 -20.60 24.02
C GLY A 49 7.15 -20.71 24.45
N VAL A 50 6.77 -20.17 25.60
CA VAL A 50 5.39 -20.16 26.08
C VAL A 50 4.70 -18.87 25.65
N LYS A 51 3.55 -18.98 24.96
CA LYS A 51 2.80 -17.81 24.51
C LYS A 51 2.21 -17.06 25.69
N LEU A 52 2.44 -15.76 25.73
CA LEU A 52 1.88 -14.84 26.71
C LEU A 52 0.52 -14.28 26.25
N VAL A 53 -0.30 -13.86 27.19
CA VAL A 53 -1.63 -13.27 26.95
C VAL A 53 -1.54 -11.75 27.01
N GLU A 54 -1.97 -11.07 25.94
CA GLU A 54 -2.01 -9.61 25.90
C GLU A 54 -3.21 -9.06 26.67
N GLY A 55 -3.01 -7.95 27.36
CA GLY A 55 -4.08 -7.16 27.95
C GLY A 55 -3.74 -6.51 29.28
N SER A 56 -4.61 -5.59 29.71
CA SER A 56 -4.48 -4.95 31.03
C SER A 56 -4.65 -6.00 32.15
N GLY A 57 -3.65 -6.10 33.02
CA GLY A 57 -3.62 -7.10 34.10
C GLY A 57 -3.42 -8.54 33.62
N LYS A 58 -2.93 -8.72 32.41
CA LYS A 58 -2.47 -9.98 31.83
C LYS A 58 -0.94 -10.01 31.81
N ASP A 59 -0.38 -10.90 30.98
CA ASP A 59 1.06 -11.16 30.97
C ASP A 59 1.87 -10.04 30.36
N PHE A 60 1.29 -9.30 29.39
CA PHE A 60 1.94 -8.13 28.76
C PHE A 60 0.93 -7.17 28.12
N GLN A 61 1.42 -5.99 27.75
CA GLN A 61 0.69 -4.99 26.96
C GLN A 61 1.52 -4.55 25.75
N ALA A 62 0.86 -4.41 24.59
CA ALA A 62 1.43 -3.99 23.32
C ALA A 62 0.55 -2.91 22.67
N THR A 63 0.59 -1.68 23.20
CA THR A 63 -0.38 -0.62 22.86
C THR A 63 0.19 0.53 22.03
N ASN A 64 1.52 0.61 21.86
CA ASN A 64 2.19 1.76 21.25
C ASN A 64 2.91 1.46 19.93
N GLY A 65 2.95 0.20 19.50
CA GLY A 65 3.58 -0.20 18.24
C GLY A 65 5.10 -0.41 18.29
N SER A 66 5.76 -0.16 19.45
CA SER A 66 7.23 -0.20 19.53
C SER A 66 7.80 -0.77 20.83
N THR A 67 6.96 -1.05 21.82
CA THR A 67 7.41 -1.52 23.12
C THR A 67 6.44 -2.56 23.67
N ILE A 68 6.97 -3.67 24.14
CA ILE A 68 6.24 -4.65 24.93
C ILE A 68 6.42 -4.25 26.40
N THR A 69 5.35 -4.06 27.13
CA THR A 69 5.35 -3.60 28.53
C THR A 69 4.51 -4.52 29.40
N GLY A 70 4.58 -4.32 30.73
CA GLY A 70 3.76 -5.03 31.71
C GLY A 70 4.16 -6.48 31.92
N LEU A 71 5.34 -6.87 31.46
CA LEU A 71 5.91 -8.19 31.76
C LEU A 71 6.17 -8.32 33.26
N SER A 72 6.00 -9.52 33.80
CA SER A 72 6.60 -9.85 35.10
C SER A 72 8.11 -9.72 35.00
N ALA A 73 8.77 -9.35 36.11
CA ALA A 73 10.21 -9.21 36.12
C ALA A 73 10.88 -10.50 35.60
N LEU A 74 11.61 -10.37 34.50
CA LEU A 74 12.28 -11.48 33.84
C LEU A 74 13.49 -11.95 34.67
N ALA A 75 13.74 -13.24 34.63
CA ALA A 75 14.98 -13.79 35.19
C ALA A 75 16.12 -13.62 34.17
N ALA A 76 17.37 -13.62 34.66
CA ALA A 76 18.51 -13.62 33.76
C ALA A 76 18.50 -14.88 32.87
N ASN A 77 18.74 -14.65 31.59
CA ASN A 77 18.68 -15.64 30.49
C ASN A 77 17.24 -16.08 30.10
N ASP A 78 16.21 -15.44 30.61
CA ASP A 78 14.89 -15.59 29.99
C ASP A 78 14.91 -15.03 28.57
N VAL A 79 14.24 -15.74 27.65
CA VAL A 79 14.17 -15.35 26.24
C VAL A 79 12.75 -14.90 25.92
N ILE A 80 12.62 -13.64 25.48
CA ILE A 80 11.41 -13.12 24.91
C ILE A 80 11.50 -13.16 23.39
N GLU A 81 10.55 -13.80 22.75
CA GLU A 81 10.35 -13.75 21.31
C GLU A 81 9.10 -12.93 21.00
N VAL A 82 9.27 -11.86 20.24
CA VAL A 82 8.17 -11.03 19.73
C VAL A 82 7.98 -11.33 18.25
N VAL A 83 6.80 -11.80 17.90
CA VAL A 83 6.39 -12.08 16.52
C VAL A 83 5.42 -11.00 16.09
N ALA A 84 5.88 -10.06 15.26
CA ALA A 84 5.07 -8.99 14.72
C ALA A 84 4.57 -9.39 13.33
N LEU A 85 3.26 -9.36 13.14
CA LEU A 85 2.64 -9.58 11.83
C LEU A 85 2.39 -8.22 11.19
N SER A 86 2.99 -7.97 10.03
CA SER A 86 2.63 -6.80 9.25
C SER A 86 1.29 -7.04 8.56
N ALA A 87 0.36 -6.09 8.71
CA ALA A 87 -0.87 -6.12 7.96
C ALA A 87 -0.55 -6.07 6.46
N PHE A 88 -1.22 -6.91 5.68
CA PHE A 88 -1.21 -6.77 4.23
C PHE A 88 -1.85 -5.43 3.88
N ALA A 89 -1.02 -4.45 3.51
CA ALA A 89 -1.48 -3.26 2.83
C ALA A 89 -1.51 -3.58 1.33
N PRO A 90 -2.68 -3.72 0.69
CA PRO A 90 -2.70 -3.80 -0.76
C PRO A 90 -2.06 -2.52 -1.31
N ALA A 91 -0.91 -2.65 -1.97
CA ALA A 91 -0.35 -1.53 -2.73
C ALA A 91 -1.44 -1.06 -3.69
N ASP A 92 -1.71 0.24 -3.72
CA ASP A 92 -2.68 0.98 -4.58
C ASP A 92 -3.37 0.14 -5.68
N ALA A 93 -4.02 -0.94 -5.28
CA ALA A 93 -4.70 -1.83 -6.19
C ALA A 93 -6.13 -1.33 -6.39
N VAL A 94 -6.44 -0.95 -7.62
CA VAL A 94 -7.81 -0.62 -8.00
C VAL A 94 -8.62 -1.92 -8.09
N SER A 95 -9.74 -1.98 -7.38
CA SER A 95 -10.64 -3.13 -7.41
C SER A 95 -11.14 -3.39 -8.83
N SER A 96 -11.02 -4.62 -9.31
CA SER A 96 -11.58 -5.03 -10.60
C SER A 96 -13.11 -5.01 -10.64
N ALA A 97 -13.76 -5.14 -9.47
CA ALA A 97 -15.22 -5.17 -9.38
C ALA A 97 -15.85 -3.78 -9.17
N ASN A 98 -15.22 -2.94 -8.36
CA ASN A 98 -15.80 -1.66 -7.95
C ASN A 98 -15.06 -0.43 -8.52
N GLY A 99 -13.98 -0.66 -9.25
CA GLY A 99 -13.10 0.43 -9.67
C GLY A 99 -12.39 1.09 -8.47
N GLY A 100 -11.80 2.24 -8.72
CA GLY A 100 -11.10 3.01 -7.69
C GLY A 100 -10.56 4.31 -8.24
N THR A 101 -10.00 5.13 -7.36
CA THR A 101 -9.44 6.45 -7.67
C THR A 101 -7.95 6.45 -7.39
N PHE A 102 -7.15 6.93 -8.32
CA PHE A 102 -5.75 7.29 -8.07
C PHE A 102 -5.69 8.77 -7.71
N ALA A 103 -5.18 9.07 -6.52
CA ALA A 103 -5.04 10.46 -6.06
C ALA A 103 -3.83 11.19 -6.68
N GLY A 104 -2.89 10.45 -7.26
CA GLY A 104 -1.68 10.97 -7.89
C GLY A 104 -1.65 10.78 -9.41
N ASN A 105 -0.54 11.19 -10.03
CA ASN A 105 -0.32 11.01 -11.45
C ASN A 105 -0.18 9.54 -11.81
N VAL A 106 -0.81 9.13 -12.92
CA VAL A 106 -0.69 7.79 -13.46
C VAL A 106 0.06 7.84 -14.78
N THR A 107 1.15 7.09 -14.89
CA THR A 107 1.92 6.94 -16.12
C THR A 107 1.71 5.56 -16.70
N HIS A 108 1.28 5.49 -17.94
CA HIS A 108 1.15 4.24 -18.69
C HIS A 108 2.25 4.17 -19.77
N SER A 109 3.08 3.15 -19.70
CA SER A 109 4.12 2.89 -20.72
C SER A 109 3.66 2.02 -21.87
N GLY A 110 2.45 1.50 -21.82
CA GLY A 110 1.85 0.62 -22.82
C GLY A 110 0.50 1.13 -23.34
N THR A 111 -0.25 0.26 -23.99
CA THR A 111 -1.58 0.58 -24.50
C THR A 111 -2.60 0.70 -23.37
N VAL A 112 -3.40 1.76 -23.41
CA VAL A 112 -4.58 1.93 -22.53
C VAL A 112 -5.84 1.66 -23.36
N THR A 113 -6.62 0.67 -22.94
CA THR A 113 -7.91 0.38 -23.57
C THR A 113 -9.04 0.77 -22.63
N ASN A 114 -9.87 1.73 -23.06
CA ASN A 114 -11.08 2.10 -22.36
C ASN A 114 -12.29 1.55 -23.12
N SER A 115 -13.03 0.65 -22.50
CA SER A 115 -14.23 0.03 -23.08
C SER A 115 -15.51 0.87 -22.91
N SER A 116 -15.41 2.00 -22.22
CA SER A 116 -16.51 2.90 -21.94
C SER A 116 -16.07 4.36 -22.16
N THR A 117 -16.84 5.32 -21.64
CA THR A 117 -16.57 6.74 -21.78
C THR A 117 -15.36 7.17 -20.98
N THR A 118 -14.47 7.94 -21.57
CA THR A 118 -13.39 8.65 -20.88
C THR A 118 -13.73 10.11 -20.75
N THR A 119 -13.72 10.65 -19.54
CA THR A 119 -13.95 12.07 -19.27
C THR A 119 -12.64 12.70 -18.79
N THR A 120 -12.20 13.76 -19.46
CA THR A 120 -11.05 14.58 -19.05
C THR A 120 -11.56 15.96 -18.67
N THR A 121 -11.32 16.39 -17.43
CA THR A 121 -11.78 17.70 -16.90
C THR A 121 -10.77 18.83 -17.13
N GLY A 122 -9.56 18.51 -17.54
CA GLY A 122 -8.50 19.45 -17.91
C GLY A 122 -8.09 19.28 -19.36
N ASP A 123 -6.95 19.84 -19.72
CA ASP A 123 -6.41 19.72 -21.06
C ASP A 123 -5.94 18.29 -21.37
N ALA A 124 -6.27 17.79 -22.55
CA ALA A 124 -5.76 16.53 -23.07
C ALA A 124 -4.80 16.82 -24.23
N THR A 125 -3.51 16.51 -24.04
CA THR A 125 -2.50 16.65 -25.08
C THR A 125 -2.25 15.31 -25.75
N HIS A 126 -2.37 15.26 -27.08
CA HIS A 126 -2.07 14.10 -27.90
C HIS A 126 -0.89 14.42 -28.83
N ASN A 127 0.25 13.75 -28.60
CA ASN A 127 1.45 13.92 -29.43
C ASN A 127 1.46 13.01 -30.68
N GLY A 128 0.43 12.20 -30.84
CA GLY A 128 0.23 11.30 -31.96
C GLY A 128 -1.09 11.52 -32.67
N ASN A 129 -1.41 10.64 -33.60
CA ASN A 129 -2.65 10.72 -34.35
C ASN A 129 -3.85 10.31 -33.50
N ILE A 130 -4.96 11.06 -33.62
CA ILE A 130 -6.27 10.64 -33.12
C ILE A 130 -6.98 9.96 -34.29
N ILE A 131 -7.13 8.65 -34.22
CA ILE A 131 -7.79 7.87 -35.28
C ILE A 131 -9.21 7.56 -34.83
N MET A 132 -10.17 8.02 -35.58
CA MET A 132 -11.59 7.75 -35.35
C MET A 132 -12.02 6.54 -36.20
N ALA A 133 -12.81 5.66 -35.59
CA ALA A 133 -13.43 4.58 -36.36
C ALA A 133 -14.39 5.14 -37.42
N THR A 134 -14.64 4.36 -38.50
CA THR A 134 -15.56 4.73 -39.54
C THR A 134 -16.93 5.17 -38.97
N ASN A 135 -17.46 6.25 -39.51
CA ASN A 135 -18.73 6.86 -39.09
C ASN A 135 -18.76 7.43 -37.66
N LYS A 136 -17.60 7.64 -37.02
CA LYS A 136 -17.47 8.39 -35.75
C LYS A 136 -16.99 9.80 -36.00
N LYS A 137 -17.38 10.72 -35.16
CA LYS A 137 -17.08 12.15 -35.29
C LYS A 137 -16.45 12.70 -34.03
N VAL A 138 -15.50 13.61 -34.19
CA VAL A 138 -15.10 14.51 -33.10
C VAL A 138 -16.15 15.62 -33.02
N GLN A 139 -16.88 15.70 -31.92
CA GLN A 139 -17.85 16.74 -31.68
C GLN A 139 -17.29 17.77 -30.70
N GLN A 140 -17.36 19.02 -31.08
CA GLN A 140 -16.99 20.14 -30.22
C GLN A 140 -18.24 20.93 -29.86
N LYS A 141 -18.46 21.16 -28.57
CA LYS A 141 -19.57 21.94 -28.06
C LYS A 141 -19.03 23.29 -27.59
N GLY A 142 -19.10 24.32 -28.41
CA GLY A 142 -18.67 25.64 -28.06
C GLY A 142 -17.62 26.24 -28.98
N ALA A 143 -16.36 26.28 -28.67
CA ALA A 143 -15.35 26.98 -29.43
C ALA A 143 -14.71 26.16 -30.58
N PHE A 144 -14.06 26.83 -31.47
CA PHE A 144 -13.57 26.43 -32.76
C PHE A 144 -12.44 25.41 -32.76
N MET A 145 -12.55 24.32 -33.53
CA MET A 145 -11.40 23.46 -33.89
C MET A 145 -10.64 24.12 -35.04
N GLN A 146 -9.58 24.85 -34.72
CA GLN A 146 -8.76 25.49 -35.73
C GLN A 146 -7.53 24.63 -36.05
N HIS A 147 -7.50 24.10 -37.27
CA HIS A 147 -6.27 23.57 -37.85
C HIS A 147 -6.03 24.26 -39.20
N SER A 148 -4.83 24.78 -39.37
CA SER A 148 -4.46 25.59 -40.54
C SER A 148 -4.54 24.85 -41.89
N THR A 149 -4.49 23.52 -41.87
CA THR A 149 -4.56 22.69 -43.10
C THR A 149 -5.98 22.28 -43.46
N ASN A 150 -6.97 22.37 -42.59
CA ASN A 150 -8.33 21.94 -42.88
C ASN A 150 -9.27 23.04 -43.38
N GLN A 151 -8.82 24.29 -43.40
CA GLN A 151 -9.63 25.40 -43.92
C GLN A 151 -9.94 25.22 -45.41
N ALA A 152 -9.08 24.58 -46.18
CA ALA A 152 -9.31 24.37 -47.60
C ALA A 152 -10.42 23.34 -47.91
N LEU A 153 -10.73 22.44 -46.96
CA LEU A 153 -11.73 21.38 -47.17
C LEU A 153 -13.15 21.83 -46.83
N VAL A 154 -13.31 22.91 -46.04
CA VAL A 154 -14.62 23.41 -45.64
C VAL A 154 -15.22 24.42 -46.61
N LEU A 155 -14.40 25.01 -47.48
CA LEU A 155 -14.82 26.02 -48.44
C LEU A 155 -15.04 25.50 -49.86
N GLY A 156 -14.93 24.18 -50.11
CA GLY A 156 -15.08 23.54 -51.39
C GLY A 156 -16.32 22.65 -51.55
N GLY A 157 -17.43 23.03 -51.01
CA GLY A 157 -18.71 22.34 -51.18
C GLY A 157 -19.84 23.27 -51.52
#